data_ca3e71e345b20fa7f837bf23c1aac531
#
_entry.id   ca3e71e345b20fa7f837bf23c1aac531
#
_cell.length_a   1.000
_cell.length_b   1.000
_cell.length_c   1.000
_cell.angle_alpha   90.00
_cell.angle_beta   90.00
_cell.angle_gamma   90.00
#
_symmetry.space_group_name_H-M   'P 1'
#
loop_
_entity.id
_entity.type
_entity.pdbx_description
1 polymer ?
#
loop_
_entity_poly.entity_id
_entity_poly.type
_entity_poly.pdbx_seq_one_letter_code
_entity_poly.pdbx_strand_id
1 'polypeptide(L)'
;MHGIQRENNVQSLEINFFRNHCCCASNLDVCFSAGVRYFRFSDELDFTSYTNYAAPFNQAQLTDRIVNNLIGFQFGADVNYNLGCNVHFFLNPKIGIYDNHMNLNYNLTNSDGVPAVSTDPNVPGGYPVNASKDGLAFMTQVDLGLGWQFAHNWDAFIGYRLVFATGMGLADDQLPMYFVDLPGIADIKHSGDMLLSGAFAGLTYSF
;
A
#
# COMPACT_ATOMS: atom_id res chain seq x y z
N MET A 1 -6.48 -22.50 -20.97
CA MET A 1 -5.53 -21.37 -20.89
C MET A 1 -5.90 -20.56 -19.65
N HIS A 2 -4.92 -20.10 -18.88
CA HIS A 2 -5.17 -19.30 -17.68
C HIS A 2 -4.41 -17.98 -17.80
N GLY A 3 -4.99 -16.89 -17.32
CA GLY A 3 -4.38 -15.57 -17.24
C GLY A 3 -4.45 -15.06 -15.81
N ILE A 4 -3.39 -14.39 -15.36
CA ILE A 4 -3.33 -13.69 -14.07
C ILE A 4 -2.85 -12.28 -14.34
N GLN A 5 -3.56 -11.29 -13.78
CA GLN A 5 -3.17 -9.88 -13.77
C GLN A 5 -3.28 -9.36 -12.34
N ARG A 6 -2.31 -8.57 -11.89
CA ARG A 6 -2.34 -7.89 -10.60
C ARG A 6 -2.10 -6.41 -10.81
N GLU A 7 -2.92 -5.59 -10.18
CA GLU A 7 -2.81 -4.13 -10.21
C GLU A 7 -2.77 -3.58 -8.79
N ASN A 8 -1.81 -2.69 -8.54
CA ASN A 8 -1.64 -2.04 -7.25
C ASN A 8 -1.74 -0.52 -7.40
N ASN A 9 -2.50 0.12 -6.52
CA ASN A 9 -2.59 1.57 -6.45
C ASN A 9 -2.28 2.08 -5.05
N VAL A 10 -1.41 3.10 -4.96
CA VAL A 10 -0.96 3.68 -3.69
C VAL A 10 -1.24 5.16 -3.66
N GLN A 11 -1.83 5.63 -2.55
CA GLN A 11 -2.03 7.04 -2.27
C GLN A 11 -1.58 7.33 -0.83
N SER A 12 -0.89 8.44 -0.61
CA SER A 12 -0.41 8.84 0.71
C SER A 12 -0.52 10.34 0.89
N LEU A 13 -1.08 10.75 2.03
CA LEU A 13 -1.14 12.13 2.49
C LEU A 13 -0.64 12.18 3.92
N GLU A 14 0.29 13.09 4.22
CA GLU A 14 0.83 13.25 5.56
C GLU A 14 0.94 14.72 5.95
N ILE A 15 0.73 14.99 7.25
CA ILE A 15 0.95 16.29 7.88
C ILE A 15 1.90 16.06 9.05
N ASN A 16 3.09 16.64 8.97
CA ASN A 16 4.13 16.50 9.98
C ASN A 16 4.46 17.84 10.62
N PHE A 17 4.65 17.81 11.94
CA PHE A 17 5.18 18.92 12.73
C PHE A 17 6.64 18.64 13.06
N PHE A 18 7.50 19.61 12.79
CA PHE A 18 8.92 19.53 13.04
C PHE A 18 9.27 20.30 14.30
N ARG A 19 10.10 19.72 15.15
CA ARG A 19 10.69 20.42 16.28
C ARG A 19 12.09 20.92 15.87
N ASN A 20 12.21 22.23 15.69
CA ASN A 20 13.49 22.89 15.40
C ASN A 20 14.38 22.91 16.65
N HIS A 21 14.96 21.77 16.99
CA HIS A 21 16.13 21.67 17.85
C HIS A 21 17.13 20.83 17.06
N CYS A 22 17.67 21.46 16.04
CA CYS A 22 18.77 20.92 15.29
C CYS A 22 19.99 20.93 16.23
N CYS A 23 20.44 19.74 16.63
CA CYS A 23 21.76 19.61 17.21
C CYS A 23 22.77 19.80 16.08
N CYS A 24 23.07 21.06 15.75
CA CYS A 24 24.12 21.41 14.78
C CYS A 24 25.47 21.06 15.38
N ALA A 25 25.89 19.81 15.30
CA ALA A 25 27.25 19.41 15.58
C ALA A 25 28.02 19.37 14.25
N SER A 26 28.62 20.49 13.91
CA SER A 26 29.50 20.70 12.76
C SER A 26 28.90 20.42 11.37
N ASN A 27 28.74 19.17 10.93
CA ASN A 27 28.25 18.80 9.58
C ASN A 27 26.98 17.96 9.60
N LEU A 28 26.48 17.61 10.80
CA LEU A 28 25.30 16.78 11.00
C LEU A 28 24.15 17.62 11.55
N ASP A 29 23.02 17.57 10.88
CA ASP A 29 21.78 18.19 11.33
C ASP A 29 20.71 17.10 11.52
N VAL A 30 20.03 17.08 12.66
CA VAL A 30 19.00 16.11 13.01
C VAL A 30 17.76 16.84 13.53
N CYS A 31 16.64 16.69 12.82
CA CYS A 31 15.35 17.21 13.21
C CYS A 31 14.37 16.07 13.48
N PHE A 32 13.59 16.13 14.55
CA PHE A 32 12.54 15.16 14.82
C PHE A 32 11.19 15.66 14.34
N SER A 33 10.40 14.75 13.82
CA SER A 33 9.05 15.03 13.37
C SER A 33 8.03 14.10 14.01
N ALA A 34 6.81 14.60 14.17
CA ALA A 34 5.64 13.81 14.54
C ALA A 34 4.45 14.30 13.74
N GLY A 35 3.58 13.40 13.33
CA GLY A 35 2.46 13.78 12.49
C GLY A 35 1.39 12.71 12.37
N VAL A 36 0.44 13.02 11.49
CA VAL A 36 -0.64 12.11 11.09
C VAL A 36 -0.49 11.77 9.62
N ARG A 37 -0.84 10.54 9.27
CA ARG A 37 -0.78 10.07 7.89
C ARG A 37 -2.04 9.31 7.54
N TYR A 38 -2.54 9.56 6.34
CA TYR A 38 -3.48 8.72 5.63
C TYR A 38 -2.72 8.00 4.52
N PHE A 39 -2.86 6.67 4.48
CA PHE A 39 -2.25 5.84 3.45
C PHE A 39 -3.29 4.86 2.91
N ARG A 40 -3.47 4.86 1.61
CA ARG A 40 -4.38 3.95 0.92
C ARG A 40 -3.59 3.04 0.00
N PHE A 41 -3.87 1.74 0.12
CA PHE A 41 -3.33 0.71 -0.75
C PHE A 41 -4.47 -0.15 -1.30
N SER A 42 -4.63 -0.16 -2.61
CA SER A 42 -5.59 -1.04 -3.31
C SER A 42 -4.82 -2.11 -4.03
N ASP A 43 -5.16 -3.36 -3.78
CA ASP A 43 -4.60 -4.55 -4.43
C ASP A 43 -5.73 -5.27 -5.15
N GLU A 44 -5.60 -5.45 -6.46
CA GLU A 44 -6.59 -6.10 -7.32
C GLU A 44 -5.92 -7.24 -8.08
N LEU A 45 -6.48 -8.44 -7.96
CA LEU A 45 -6.03 -9.65 -8.60
C LEU A 45 -7.13 -10.19 -9.50
N ASP A 46 -6.88 -10.18 -10.80
CA ASP A 46 -7.73 -10.79 -11.80
C ASP A 46 -7.18 -12.13 -12.23
N PHE A 47 -7.99 -13.18 -12.12
CA PHE A 47 -7.69 -14.52 -12.61
C PHE A 47 -8.75 -14.93 -13.63
N THR A 48 -8.30 -15.26 -14.83
CA THR A 48 -9.18 -15.75 -15.92
C THR A 48 -8.83 -17.18 -16.29
N SER A 49 -9.83 -18.04 -16.32
CA SER A 49 -9.70 -19.44 -16.72
C SER A 49 -10.59 -19.73 -17.92
N TYR A 50 -10.02 -20.34 -18.96
CA TYR A 50 -10.74 -20.78 -20.16
C TYR A 50 -10.88 -22.30 -20.15
N THR A 51 -12.06 -22.77 -20.48
CA THR A 51 -12.38 -24.20 -20.59
C THR A 51 -12.84 -24.51 -22.02
N ASN A 52 -12.96 -25.79 -22.35
CA ASN A 52 -13.49 -26.24 -23.65
C ASN A 52 -15.02 -26.38 -23.68
N TYR A 53 -15.71 -25.86 -22.65
CA TYR A 53 -17.17 -25.86 -22.63
C TYR A 53 -17.74 -24.80 -23.60
N ALA A 54 -18.99 -24.99 -24.04
CA ALA A 54 -19.68 -24.00 -24.82
C ALA A 54 -20.01 -22.75 -23.96
N ALA A 55 -20.09 -21.58 -24.59
CA ALA A 55 -20.53 -20.37 -23.91
C ALA A 55 -21.94 -20.59 -23.29
N PRO A 56 -22.26 -20.00 -22.13
CA PRO A 56 -21.46 -19.02 -21.36
C PRO A 56 -20.45 -19.63 -20.36
N PHE A 57 -20.23 -20.94 -20.40
CA PHE A 57 -19.39 -21.66 -19.41
C PHE A 57 -17.95 -21.92 -19.88
N ASN A 58 -17.54 -21.28 -20.97
CA ASN A 58 -16.21 -21.45 -21.53
C ASN A 58 -15.14 -20.58 -20.85
N GLN A 59 -15.54 -19.66 -19.99
CA GLN A 59 -14.66 -18.77 -19.26
C GLN A 59 -15.19 -18.54 -17.84
N ALA A 60 -14.27 -18.52 -16.87
CA ALA A 60 -14.53 -18.02 -15.53
C ALA A 60 -13.53 -16.90 -15.24
N GLN A 61 -14.03 -15.78 -14.76
CA GLN A 61 -13.25 -14.63 -14.34
C GLN A 61 -13.47 -14.38 -12.86
N LEU A 62 -12.37 -14.39 -12.11
CA LEU A 62 -12.31 -14.04 -10.71
C LEU A 62 -11.63 -12.68 -10.59
N THR A 63 -12.29 -11.75 -9.93
CA THR A 63 -11.72 -10.46 -9.52
C THR A 63 -11.74 -10.39 -8.01
N ASP A 64 -10.57 -10.32 -7.41
CA ASP A 64 -10.36 -10.11 -5.98
C ASP A 64 -9.73 -8.74 -5.76
N ARG A 65 -10.49 -7.85 -5.15
CA ARG A 65 -10.03 -6.49 -4.87
C ARG A 65 -10.15 -6.19 -3.39
N ILE A 66 -9.01 -5.87 -2.77
CA ILE A 66 -8.95 -5.39 -1.39
C ILE A 66 -8.37 -3.98 -1.33
N VAL A 67 -9.01 -3.14 -0.53
CA VAL A 67 -8.59 -1.76 -0.30
C VAL A 67 -8.30 -1.59 1.18
N ASN A 68 -7.06 -1.25 1.50
CA ASN A 68 -6.61 -0.88 2.83
C ASN A 68 -6.60 0.65 2.96
N ASN A 69 -7.26 1.19 3.97
CA ASN A 69 -7.27 2.61 4.29
C ASN A 69 -6.70 2.79 5.69
N LEU A 70 -5.45 3.22 5.76
CA LEU A 70 -4.72 3.39 7.00
C LEU A 70 -4.76 4.85 7.44
N ILE A 71 -5.17 5.10 8.68
CA ILE A 71 -5.08 6.41 9.30
C ILE A 71 -4.39 6.27 10.65
N GLY A 72 -3.39 7.11 10.94
CA GLY A 72 -2.66 6.96 12.19
C GLY A 72 -1.60 8.00 12.43
N PHE A 73 -0.82 7.76 13.47
CA PHE A 73 0.25 8.62 13.93
C PHE A 73 1.61 8.07 13.51
N GLN A 74 2.49 8.98 13.16
CA GLN A 74 3.88 8.65 12.80
C GLN A 74 4.87 9.55 13.52
N PHE A 75 6.05 9.00 13.76
CA PHE A 75 7.23 9.70 14.25
C PHE A 75 8.36 9.52 13.25
N GLY A 76 9.17 10.54 13.08
CA GLY A 76 10.29 10.49 12.15
C GLY A 76 11.48 11.32 12.62
N ALA A 77 12.56 11.17 11.90
CA ALA A 77 13.72 12.00 12.01
C ALA A 77 14.22 12.38 10.61
N ASP A 78 14.63 13.62 10.45
CA ASP A 78 15.30 14.11 9.25
C ASP A 78 16.76 14.32 9.60
N VAL A 79 17.64 13.50 9.04
CA VAL A 79 19.07 13.50 9.26
C VAL A 79 19.74 14.00 7.99
N ASN A 80 20.44 15.14 8.08
CA ASN A 80 21.20 15.71 6.98
C ASN A 80 22.68 15.76 7.34
N TYR A 81 23.52 15.22 6.46
CA TYR A 81 24.97 15.26 6.63
C TYR A 81 25.63 16.01 5.46
N ASN A 82 26.28 17.13 5.79
CA ASN A 82 26.96 17.99 4.83
C ASN A 82 28.28 17.36 4.36
N LEU A 83 28.35 17.03 3.07
CA LEU A 83 29.55 16.45 2.43
C LEU A 83 30.52 17.52 1.92
N GLY A 84 30.12 18.80 1.96
CA GLY A 84 30.85 19.90 1.36
C GLY A 84 30.44 20.18 -0.10
N CYS A 85 30.93 21.29 -0.68
CA CYS A 85 30.63 21.70 -2.06
C CYS A 85 29.11 21.79 -2.37
N ASN A 86 28.31 22.23 -1.39
CA ASN A 86 26.86 22.33 -1.49
C ASN A 86 26.13 20.99 -1.69
N VAL A 87 26.76 19.86 -1.38
CA VAL A 87 26.19 18.53 -1.44
C VAL A 87 25.94 18.01 -0.02
N HIS A 88 24.77 17.43 0.21
CA HIS A 88 24.44 16.79 1.46
C HIS A 88 23.82 15.41 1.22
N PHE A 89 24.04 14.50 2.16
CA PHE A 89 23.35 13.23 2.27
C PHE A 89 22.17 13.41 3.21
N PHE A 90 21.00 12.86 2.86
CA PHE A 90 19.85 12.83 3.75
C PHE A 90 19.38 11.40 4.04
N LEU A 91 18.84 11.21 5.25
CA LEU A 91 18.22 9.97 5.72
C LEU A 91 17.00 10.32 6.57
N ASN A 92 15.79 9.94 6.11
CA ASN A 92 14.54 10.31 6.75
C ASN A 92 13.76 9.04 7.14
N PRO A 93 14.07 8.40 8.28
CA PRO A 93 13.31 7.29 8.82
C PRO A 93 11.99 7.78 9.44
N LYS A 94 10.92 7.03 9.23
CA LYS A 94 9.61 7.22 9.86
C LYS A 94 9.06 5.89 10.32
N ILE A 95 8.38 5.87 11.45
CA ILE A 95 7.64 4.72 11.98
C ILE A 95 6.28 5.18 12.48
N GLY A 96 5.25 4.39 12.25
CA GLY A 96 3.90 4.74 12.68
C GLY A 96 3.01 3.54 12.99
N ILE A 97 1.93 3.84 13.71
CA ILE A 97 0.87 2.91 14.06
C ILE A 97 -0.44 3.45 13.49
N TYR A 98 -1.22 2.57 12.87
CA TYR A 98 -2.38 2.92 12.07
C TYR A 98 -3.56 2.02 12.37
N ASP A 99 -4.75 2.60 12.36
CA ASP A 99 -5.99 1.89 12.17
C ASP A 99 -6.17 1.62 10.68
N ASN A 100 -6.37 0.37 10.30
CA ASN A 100 -6.54 -0.07 8.92
C ASN A 100 -7.96 -0.54 8.67
N HIS A 101 -8.74 0.29 7.96
CA HIS A 101 -10.07 -0.08 7.48
C HIS A 101 -9.96 -0.75 6.12
N MET A 102 -10.21 -2.06 6.09
CA MET A 102 -10.12 -2.90 4.90
C MET A 102 -11.50 -3.11 4.28
N ASN A 103 -11.58 -3.02 2.95
CA ASN A 103 -12.78 -3.32 2.18
C ASN A 103 -12.43 -4.34 1.10
N LEU A 104 -13.13 -5.47 1.12
CA LEU A 104 -13.03 -6.55 0.15
C LEU A 104 -14.20 -6.52 -0.81
N ASN A 105 -13.91 -6.66 -2.10
CA ASN A 105 -14.87 -6.98 -3.14
C ASN A 105 -14.34 -8.19 -3.92
N TYR A 106 -15.00 -9.32 -3.74
CA TYR A 106 -14.63 -10.60 -4.35
C TYR A 106 -15.70 -11.03 -5.31
N ASN A 107 -15.40 -11.12 -6.61
CA ASN A 107 -16.38 -11.40 -7.65
C ASN A 107 -15.93 -12.57 -8.54
N LEU A 108 -16.87 -13.46 -8.83
CA LEU A 108 -16.68 -14.57 -9.76
C LEU A 108 -17.78 -14.51 -10.81
N THR A 109 -17.38 -14.41 -12.08
CA THR A 109 -18.31 -14.30 -13.21
C THR A 109 -18.02 -15.33 -14.28
N ASN A 110 -19.00 -15.61 -15.13
CA ASN A 110 -18.83 -16.36 -16.37
C ASN A 110 -18.42 -15.44 -17.55
N SER A 111 -18.32 -15.99 -18.77
CA SER A 111 -17.98 -15.24 -19.98
C SER A 111 -18.94 -14.11 -20.34
N ASP A 112 -20.18 -14.15 -19.88
CA ASP A 112 -21.20 -13.13 -20.15
C ASP A 112 -21.25 -12.07 -19.04
N GLY A 113 -20.32 -12.13 -18.08
CA GLY A 113 -20.26 -11.23 -16.92
C GLY A 113 -21.34 -11.51 -15.87
N VAL A 114 -22.02 -12.65 -15.96
CA VAL A 114 -23.05 -13.03 -14.97
C VAL A 114 -22.37 -13.59 -13.73
N PRO A 115 -22.65 -13.02 -12.53
CA PRO A 115 -22.10 -13.50 -11.28
C PRO A 115 -22.49 -14.96 -10.98
N ALA A 116 -21.55 -15.70 -10.42
CA ALA A 116 -21.80 -17.05 -9.96
C ALA A 116 -22.73 -17.05 -8.72
N VAL A 117 -23.53 -18.09 -8.59
CA VAL A 117 -24.37 -18.32 -7.40
C VAL A 117 -24.03 -19.66 -6.80
N SER A 118 -24.09 -19.76 -5.48
CA SER A 118 -23.90 -21.04 -4.79
C SER A 118 -25.01 -22.01 -5.16
N THR A 119 -24.66 -23.23 -5.53
CA THR A 119 -25.60 -24.33 -5.74
C THR A 119 -25.78 -25.19 -4.48
N ASP A 120 -25.05 -24.88 -3.39
CA ASP A 120 -25.18 -25.57 -2.12
C ASP A 120 -26.37 -24.99 -1.35
N PRO A 121 -27.41 -25.80 -1.05
CA PRO A 121 -28.57 -25.34 -0.30
C PRO A 121 -28.25 -24.93 1.14
N ASN A 122 -27.11 -25.37 1.68
CA ASN A 122 -26.66 -25.02 3.04
C ASN A 122 -25.88 -23.69 3.09
N VAL A 123 -25.44 -23.18 1.95
CA VAL A 123 -24.70 -21.93 1.82
C VAL A 123 -25.42 -21.04 0.79
N PRO A 124 -26.59 -20.47 1.13
CA PRO A 124 -27.33 -19.62 0.22
C PRO A 124 -26.58 -18.32 -0.02
N GLY A 125 -26.51 -17.88 -1.26
CA GLY A 125 -25.88 -16.63 -1.64
C GLY A 125 -25.22 -16.73 -3.01
N GLY A 126 -24.53 -15.65 -3.37
CA GLY A 126 -23.86 -15.54 -4.65
C GLY A 126 -22.82 -14.41 -4.64
N TYR A 127 -22.14 -14.27 -5.72
CA TYR A 127 -21.21 -13.19 -5.95
C TYR A 127 -21.90 -11.91 -6.42
N PRO A 128 -21.31 -10.70 -6.19
CA PRO A 128 -20.04 -10.49 -5.48
C PRO A 128 -20.19 -10.60 -3.96
N VAL A 129 -19.11 -11.07 -3.29
CA VAL A 129 -18.96 -11.03 -1.83
C VAL A 129 -18.31 -9.71 -1.46
N ASN A 130 -18.98 -8.91 -0.63
CA ASN A 130 -18.47 -7.66 -0.09
C ASN A 130 -18.32 -7.80 1.42
N ALA A 131 -17.15 -7.43 1.94
CA ALA A 131 -16.87 -7.46 3.36
C ALA A 131 -16.01 -6.26 3.77
N SER A 132 -16.08 -5.90 5.04
CA SER A 132 -15.20 -4.90 5.65
C SER A 132 -14.69 -5.39 6.99
N LYS A 133 -13.47 -5.00 7.35
CA LYS A 133 -12.82 -5.36 8.62
C LYS A 133 -11.86 -4.28 9.04
N ASP A 134 -11.84 -3.99 10.33
CA ASP A 134 -10.86 -3.08 10.93
C ASP A 134 -9.73 -3.89 11.57
N GLY A 135 -8.52 -3.36 11.50
CA GLY A 135 -7.33 -3.98 12.06
C GLY A 135 -6.25 -2.97 12.40
N LEU A 136 -5.26 -3.42 13.14
CA LEU A 136 -4.09 -2.63 13.47
C LEU A 136 -2.99 -2.89 12.45
N ALA A 137 -2.39 -1.82 11.93
CA ALA A 137 -1.25 -1.88 11.02
C ALA A 137 -0.06 -1.08 11.55
N PHE A 138 1.15 -1.54 11.23
CA PHE A 138 2.39 -0.82 11.49
C PHE A 138 3.07 -0.52 10.17
N MET A 139 3.62 0.69 10.06
CA MET A 139 4.35 1.10 8.86
C MET A 139 5.67 1.74 9.23
N THR A 140 6.71 1.35 8.50
CA THR A 140 8.04 1.96 8.56
C THR A 140 8.39 2.47 7.17
N GLN A 141 8.91 3.68 7.09
CA GLN A 141 9.42 4.27 5.86
C GLN A 141 10.84 4.76 6.08
N VAL A 142 11.68 4.57 5.08
CA VAL A 142 13.04 5.13 5.05
C VAL A 142 13.26 5.77 3.69
N ASP A 143 13.52 7.08 3.70
CA ASP A 143 13.97 7.81 2.53
C ASP A 143 15.46 8.13 2.70
N LEU A 144 16.26 7.85 1.69
CA LEU A 144 17.70 8.15 1.69
C LEU A 144 18.13 8.68 0.33
N GLY A 145 19.10 9.61 0.32
CA GLY A 145 19.54 10.16 -0.95
C GLY A 145 20.58 11.27 -0.80
N LEU A 146 20.76 11.98 -1.91
CA LEU A 146 21.69 13.10 -2.02
C LEU A 146 20.93 14.34 -2.46
N GLY A 147 21.22 15.47 -1.84
CA GLY A 147 20.79 16.79 -2.25
C GLY A 147 21.99 17.63 -2.69
N TRP A 148 21.72 18.55 -3.61
CA TRP A 148 22.69 19.50 -4.13
C TRP A 148 22.06 20.88 -4.21
N GLN A 149 22.60 21.81 -3.41
CA GLN A 149 22.24 23.21 -3.45
C GLN A 149 22.98 23.91 -4.60
N PHE A 150 22.32 24.03 -5.76
CA PHE A 150 22.92 24.62 -6.95
C PHE A 150 22.74 26.14 -7.03
N ALA A 151 21.84 26.73 -6.23
CA ALA A 151 21.67 28.16 -6.08
C ALA A 151 21.31 28.51 -4.64
N HIS A 152 21.36 29.79 -4.26
CA HIS A 152 21.16 30.23 -2.87
C HIS A 152 19.85 29.73 -2.23
N ASN A 153 18.78 29.64 -3.02
CA ASN A 153 17.45 29.25 -2.56
C ASN A 153 16.93 27.94 -3.20
N TRP A 154 17.74 27.26 -4.03
CA TRP A 154 17.34 26.07 -4.74
C TRP A 154 18.20 24.87 -4.39
N ASP A 155 17.50 23.79 -4.07
CA ASP A 155 18.09 22.47 -3.80
C ASP A 155 17.45 21.43 -4.73
N ALA A 156 18.27 20.63 -5.40
CA ALA A 156 17.87 19.47 -6.17
C ALA A 156 18.22 18.21 -5.41
N PHE A 157 17.33 17.24 -5.38
CA PHE A 157 17.59 15.98 -4.67
C PHE A 157 17.19 14.77 -5.50
N ILE A 158 17.89 13.66 -5.26
CA ILE A 158 17.60 12.33 -5.76
C ILE A 158 17.70 11.35 -4.60
N GLY A 159 16.78 10.43 -4.52
CA GLY A 159 16.75 9.47 -3.42
C GLY A 159 16.05 8.18 -3.75
N TYR A 160 16.04 7.30 -2.77
CA TYR A 160 15.35 6.03 -2.79
C TYR A 160 14.48 5.90 -1.56
N ARG A 161 13.25 5.45 -1.75
CA ARG A 161 12.24 5.25 -0.71
C ARG A 161 11.97 3.77 -0.52
N LEU A 162 11.96 3.34 0.74
CA LEU A 162 11.48 2.04 1.18
C LEU A 162 10.31 2.25 2.12
N VAL A 163 9.20 1.56 1.88
CA VAL A 163 8.03 1.53 2.78
C VAL A 163 7.71 0.07 3.08
N PHE A 164 7.73 -0.29 4.34
CA PHE A 164 7.31 -1.59 4.83
C PHE A 164 6.08 -1.43 5.71
N ALA A 165 5.03 -2.21 5.48
CA ALA A 165 3.83 -2.21 6.28
C ALA A 165 3.39 -3.64 6.59
N THR A 166 2.89 -3.85 7.81
CA THR A 166 2.31 -5.11 8.30
C THR A 166 0.85 -4.91 8.71
N GLY A 167 0.09 -5.97 8.81
CA GLY A 167 -1.34 -5.88 9.14
C GLY A 167 -2.19 -5.42 7.95
N MET A 168 -1.77 -5.77 6.75
CA MET A 168 -2.43 -5.45 5.49
C MET A 168 -3.33 -6.62 5.04
N GLY A 169 -4.44 -6.30 4.41
CA GLY A 169 -5.16 -7.26 3.58
C GLY A 169 -4.56 -7.26 2.18
N LEU A 170 -4.18 -8.42 1.67
CA LEU A 170 -3.66 -8.60 0.32
C LEU A 170 -4.59 -9.52 -0.47
N ALA A 171 -4.74 -9.28 -1.78
CA ALA A 171 -5.67 -10.05 -2.62
C ALA A 171 -5.30 -11.54 -2.71
N ASP A 172 -4.00 -11.86 -2.78
CA ASP A 172 -3.53 -13.24 -2.81
C ASP A 172 -3.81 -14.02 -1.50
N ASP A 173 -3.89 -13.34 -0.36
CA ASP A 173 -4.24 -13.95 0.92
C ASP A 173 -5.75 -14.26 1.05
N GLN A 174 -6.60 -13.60 0.25
CA GLN A 174 -8.05 -13.78 0.29
C GLN A 174 -8.52 -14.97 -0.54
N LEU A 175 -7.65 -15.58 -1.37
CA LEU A 175 -8.04 -16.72 -2.19
C LEU A 175 -8.57 -17.87 -1.30
N PRO A 176 -9.83 -18.31 -1.52
CA PRO A 176 -10.44 -19.36 -0.71
C PRO A 176 -9.99 -20.75 -1.16
N MET A 177 -10.02 -21.70 -0.25
CA MET A 177 -9.84 -23.10 -0.61
C MET A 177 -11.02 -23.65 -1.43
N TYR A 178 -12.23 -23.13 -1.15
CA TYR A 178 -13.48 -23.50 -1.83
C TYR A 178 -14.27 -22.24 -2.20
N PHE A 179 -14.60 -22.07 -3.48
CA PHE A 179 -15.40 -20.94 -3.99
C PHE A 179 -16.85 -20.94 -3.51
N VAL A 180 -17.33 -22.03 -2.93
CA VAL A 180 -18.70 -22.12 -2.34
C VAL A 180 -18.75 -21.62 -0.88
N ASP A 181 -17.62 -21.43 -0.24
CA ASP A 181 -17.54 -20.94 1.15
C ASP A 181 -17.61 -19.41 1.20
N LEU A 182 -18.78 -18.86 0.90
CA LEU A 182 -19.00 -17.41 0.89
C LEU A 182 -18.73 -16.74 2.25
N PRO A 183 -19.09 -17.36 3.42
CA PRO A 183 -18.72 -16.82 4.72
C PRO A 183 -17.21 -16.80 4.97
N GLY A 184 -16.49 -17.82 4.52
CA GLY A 184 -15.03 -17.87 4.61
C GLY A 184 -14.34 -16.81 3.74
N ILE A 185 -14.91 -16.51 2.56
CA ILE A 185 -14.45 -15.41 1.69
C ILE A 185 -14.69 -14.05 2.35
N ALA A 186 -15.81 -13.88 3.07
CA ALA A 186 -16.13 -12.63 3.76
C ALA A 186 -15.27 -12.36 5.00
N ASP A 187 -14.55 -13.37 5.53
CA ASP A 187 -13.62 -13.17 6.65
C ASP A 187 -12.23 -12.71 6.15
N ILE A 188 -12.06 -11.39 6.08
CA ILE A 188 -10.84 -10.77 5.57
C ILE A 188 -9.61 -11.18 6.40
N LYS A 189 -8.63 -11.79 5.75
CA LYS A 189 -7.31 -12.06 6.30
C LYS A 189 -6.46 -10.79 6.21
N HIS A 190 -5.86 -10.38 7.32
CA HIS A 190 -5.11 -9.12 7.44
C HIS A 190 -3.71 -9.30 8.06
N SER A 191 -3.12 -10.43 7.84
CA SER A 191 -1.75 -10.74 8.29
C SER A 191 -0.69 -10.52 7.21
N GLY A 192 -1.08 -9.89 6.09
CA GLY A 192 -0.17 -9.63 4.99
C GLY A 192 0.85 -8.54 5.28
N ASP A 193 2.01 -8.69 4.68
CA ASP A 193 3.11 -7.74 4.72
C ASP A 193 3.33 -7.14 3.33
N MET A 194 3.55 -5.83 3.29
CA MET A 194 3.77 -5.09 2.06
C MET A 194 5.14 -4.41 2.08
N LEU A 195 5.91 -4.57 1.01
CA LEU A 195 7.14 -3.82 0.78
C LEU A 195 7.03 -3.04 -0.53
N LEU A 196 7.09 -1.72 -0.44
CA LEU A 196 7.18 -0.82 -1.59
C LEU A 196 8.55 -0.18 -1.63
N SER A 197 9.11 -0.05 -2.83
CA SER A 197 10.39 0.60 -3.03
C SER A 197 10.41 1.37 -4.34
N GLY A 198 11.12 2.50 -4.37
CA GLY A 198 11.20 3.31 -5.58
C GLY A 198 12.18 4.47 -5.48
N ALA A 199 12.72 4.88 -6.62
CA ALA A 199 13.52 6.09 -6.74
C ALA A 199 12.60 7.30 -6.83
N PHE A 200 13.05 8.43 -6.28
CA PHE A 200 12.39 9.72 -6.41
C PHE A 200 13.41 10.84 -6.64
N ALA A 201 12.97 11.93 -7.24
CA ALA A 201 13.76 13.14 -7.41
C ALA A 201 12.86 14.36 -7.29
N GLY A 202 13.43 15.50 -6.91
CA GLY A 202 12.66 16.72 -6.78
C GLY A 202 13.53 17.96 -6.64
N LEU A 203 12.84 19.10 -6.51
CA LEU A 203 13.43 20.42 -6.31
C LEU A 203 12.75 21.05 -5.09
N THR A 204 13.58 21.69 -4.25
CA THR A 204 13.09 22.50 -3.12
C THR A 204 13.49 23.95 -3.32
N TYR A 205 12.55 24.85 -3.05
CA TYR A 205 12.81 26.29 -3.00
C TYR A 205 12.61 26.79 -1.57
N SER A 206 13.63 27.46 -1.04
CA SER A 206 13.59 28.08 0.29
C SER A 206 13.53 29.59 0.15
N PHE A 207 12.61 30.27 0.84
CA PHE A 207 12.37 31.72 0.81
C PHE A 207 12.58 32.35 2.19
#